data_b975993eb3cd3c5cb8cdc51973d82d7c
#
_entry.id   b975993eb3cd3c5cb8cdc51973d82d7c
#
_cell.length_a   1.000
_cell.length_b   1.000
_cell.length_c   1.000
_cell.angle_alpha   90.00
_cell.angle_beta   90.00
_cell.angle_gamma   90.00
#
_symmetry.space_group_name_H-M   'P 1'
#
loop_
_entity.id
_entity.type
_entity.pdbx_description
1 polymer ?
#
loop_
_entity_poly.entity_id
_entity_poly.type
_entity_poly.pdbx_seq_one_letter_code
_entity_poly.pdbx_strand_id
1 'polypeptide(L)'
;MSTEKYTPRLATKYSKEVVPALMKKFSYKTVMQAPKLEKICINRGVNGAVTDKKLVDVAVEELNTITGQKAVPTMSKKDISNFKLRKGMPIGARVTLRGEKMYEFLDRLVSVALPRVRDFKGISDKSFDGRGNYTLGVTEQIIFPEIDIDKVNKITGLDITFVTTAGTNEEAFELLKELGMPFKGVKKD
;
A
#
# COMPACT_ATOMS: atom_id res chain seq x y z
N MET A 1 -20.20 -12.30 -27.58
CA MET A 1 -20.29 -12.13 -26.11
C MET A 1 -19.49 -10.90 -25.76
N SER A 2 -20.17 -9.79 -25.41
CA SER A 2 -19.49 -8.58 -24.91
C SER A 2 -18.93 -8.91 -23.53
N THR A 3 -17.62 -9.07 -23.43
CA THR A 3 -16.94 -9.15 -22.15
C THR A 3 -17.10 -7.79 -21.49
N GLU A 4 -18.06 -7.65 -20.59
CA GLU A 4 -18.14 -6.48 -19.72
C GLU A 4 -16.78 -6.31 -19.03
N LYS A 5 -16.12 -5.20 -19.33
CA LYS A 5 -14.81 -4.92 -18.77
C LYS A 5 -15.00 -4.65 -17.27
N TYR A 6 -14.44 -5.55 -16.45
CA TYR A 6 -14.48 -5.40 -15.00
C TYR A 6 -13.89 -4.05 -14.59
N THR A 7 -14.60 -3.31 -13.74
CA THR A 7 -14.14 -2.03 -13.20
C THR A 7 -14.16 -2.09 -11.67
N PRO A 8 -13.03 -1.87 -11.00
CA PRO A 8 -12.95 -1.89 -9.54
C PRO A 8 -13.92 -0.89 -8.90
N ARG A 9 -14.55 -1.29 -7.79
CA ARG A 9 -15.50 -0.46 -7.03
C ARG A 9 -14.93 0.91 -6.69
N LEU A 10 -13.70 0.96 -6.17
CA LEU A 10 -13.05 2.21 -5.78
C LEU A 10 -12.67 3.10 -6.99
N ALA A 11 -12.42 2.53 -8.18
CA ALA A 11 -12.21 3.32 -9.39
C ALA A 11 -13.50 4.03 -9.81
N THR A 12 -14.64 3.35 -9.69
CA THR A 12 -15.97 3.94 -9.94
C THR A 12 -16.30 5.01 -8.88
N LYS A 13 -16.02 4.74 -7.61
CA LYS A 13 -16.21 5.69 -6.52
C LYS A 13 -15.35 6.93 -6.72
N TYR A 14 -14.09 6.77 -7.12
CA TYR A 14 -13.19 7.89 -7.40
C TYR A 14 -13.80 8.84 -8.45
N SER A 15 -14.26 8.32 -9.57
CA SER A 15 -14.80 9.17 -10.66
C SER A 15 -16.14 9.81 -10.32
N LYS A 16 -17.04 9.11 -9.61
CA LYS A 16 -18.41 9.58 -9.34
C LYS A 16 -18.55 10.44 -8.09
N GLU A 17 -17.77 10.16 -7.05
CA GLU A 17 -17.93 10.76 -5.71
C GLU A 17 -16.71 11.61 -5.31
N VAL A 18 -15.50 11.02 -5.40
CA VAL A 18 -14.28 11.65 -4.87
C VAL A 18 -13.88 12.89 -5.67
N VAL A 19 -13.89 12.82 -6.99
CA VAL A 19 -13.52 13.95 -7.84
C VAL A 19 -14.44 15.15 -7.62
N PRO A 20 -15.78 15.04 -7.64
CA PRO A 20 -16.67 16.17 -7.34
C PRO A 20 -16.47 16.75 -5.93
N ALA A 21 -16.24 15.88 -4.92
CA ALA A 21 -15.98 16.31 -3.54
C ALA A 21 -14.70 17.16 -3.44
N LEU A 22 -13.60 16.68 -4.05
CA LEU A 22 -12.32 17.39 -4.08
C LEU A 22 -12.40 18.70 -4.85
N MET A 23 -13.10 18.71 -6.00
CA MET A 23 -13.33 19.95 -6.78
C MET A 23 -14.06 21.00 -5.96
N LYS A 24 -15.08 20.60 -5.20
CA LYS A 24 -15.83 21.53 -4.33
C LYS A 24 -14.98 22.03 -3.17
N LYS A 25 -14.17 21.15 -2.55
CA LYS A 25 -13.37 21.51 -1.37
C LYS A 25 -12.19 22.42 -1.70
N PHE A 26 -11.47 22.14 -2.78
CA PHE A 26 -10.28 22.89 -3.18
C PHE A 26 -10.53 23.89 -4.30
N SER A 27 -11.79 24.05 -4.75
CA SER A 27 -12.20 24.99 -5.79
C SER A 27 -11.39 24.85 -7.10
N TYR A 28 -11.12 23.61 -7.52
CA TYR A 28 -10.39 23.36 -8.77
C TYR A 28 -11.20 23.82 -9.99
N LYS A 29 -10.51 24.42 -10.97
CA LYS A 29 -11.13 24.91 -12.20
C LYS A 29 -11.46 23.80 -13.19
N THR A 30 -10.69 22.72 -13.19
CA THR A 30 -10.85 21.59 -14.11
C THR A 30 -10.73 20.27 -13.38
N VAL A 31 -11.42 19.25 -13.87
CA VAL A 31 -11.37 17.88 -13.33
C VAL A 31 -9.95 17.31 -13.36
N MET A 32 -9.12 17.74 -14.32
CA MET A 32 -7.74 17.26 -14.45
C MET A 32 -6.80 17.75 -13.34
N GLN A 33 -7.19 18.77 -12.58
CA GLN A 33 -6.45 19.25 -11.41
C GLN A 33 -6.67 18.37 -10.18
N ALA A 34 -7.77 17.62 -10.14
CA ALA A 34 -8.08 16.77 -9.01
C ALA A 34 -6.98 15.71 -8.80
N PRO A 35 -6.44 15.57 -7.58
CA PRO A 35 -5.42 14.60 -7.29
C PRO A 35 -5.96 13.17 -7.47
N LYS A 36 -5.09 12.29 -7.98
CA LYS A 36 -5.40 10.87 -8.19
C LYS A 36 -4.32 9.98 -7.59
N LEU A 37 -4.69 8.77 -7.25
CA LEU A 37 -3.74 7.74 -6.87
C LEU A 37 -3.01 7.24 -8.11
N GLU A 38 -1.68 7.31 -8.11
CA GLU A 38 -0.84 6.93 -9.25
C GLU A 38 -0.39 5.48 -9.17
N LYS A 39 0.09 5.09 -7.99
CA LYS A 39 0.57 3.73 -7.70
C LYS A 39 0.58 3.47 -6.20
N ILE A 40 0.57 2.17 -5.85
CA ILE A 40 0.84 1.68 -4.50
C ILE A 40 2.13 0.87 -4.56
N CYS A 41 3.12 1.26 -3.75
CA CYS A 41 4.36 0.53 -3.60
C CYS A 41 4.32 -0.24 -2.28
N ILE A 42 4.49 -1.54 -2.33
CA ILE A 42 4.57 -2.39 -1.15
C ILE A 42 6.01 -2.88 -1.04
N ASN A 43 6.61 -2.68 0.11
CA ASN A 43 7.96 -3.13 0.41
C ASN A 43 7.98 -3.97 1.67
N ARG A 44 8.79 -5.00 1.68
CA ARG A 44 9.04 -5.85 2.83
C ARG A 44 10.53 -6.05 3.03
N GLY A 45 11.06 -5.53 4.12
CA GLY A 45 12.41 -5.82 4.56
C GLY A 45 12.46 -7.19 5.25
N VAL A 46 13.40 -8.04 4.87
CA VAL A 46 13.54 -9.37 5.44
C VAL A 46 14.71 -9.39 6.41
N ASN A 47 14.37 -9.37 7.71
CA ASN A 47 15.36 -9.51 8.75
C ASN A 47 15.87 -10.96 8.81
N GLY A 48 17.20 -11.14 8.71
CA GLY A 48 17.82 -12.46 8.65
C GLY A 48 18.16 -12.96 7.23
N ALA A 49 17.80 -12.20 6.19
CA ALA A 49 18.10 -12.54 4.79
C ALA A 49 19.61 -12.76 4.49
N VAL A 50 20.47 -12.14 5.30
CA VAL A 50 21.93 -12.33 5.20
C VAL A 50 22.35 -13.75 5.58
N THR A 51 21.67 -14.33 6.55
CA THR A 51 21.94 -15.70 7.05
C THR A 51 21.22 -16.75 6.21
N ASP A 52 19.96 -16.48 5.87
CA ASP A 52 19.14 -17.41 5.09
C ASP A 52 18.42 -16.69 3.94
N LYS A 53 18.86 -16.95 2.72
CA LYS A 53 18.29 -16.37 1.50
C LYS A 53 16.87 -16.86 1.21
N LYS A 54 16.51 -18.07 1.66
CA LYS A 54 15.15 -18.63 1.48
C LYS A 54 14.06 -17.78 2.12
N LEU A 55 14.39 -17.01 3.17
CA LEU A 55 13.45 -16.08 3.79
C LEU A 55 12.98 -14.99 2.81
N VAL A 56 13.82 -14.60 1.85
CA VAL A 56 13.43 -13.62 0.82
C VAL A 56 12.50 -14.25 -0.19
N ASP A 57 12.72 -15.53 -0.57
CA ASP A 57 11.83 -16.24 -1.50
C ASP A 57 10.44 -16.40 -0.88
N VAL A 58 10.35 -16.77 0.40
CA VAL A 58 9.08 -16.80 1.14
C VAL A 58 8.40 -15.42 1.16
N ALA A 59 9.16 -14.35 1.40
CA ALA A 59 8.60 -13.00 1.38
C ALA A 59 8.07 -12.59 0.00
N VAL A 60 8.73 -13.02 -1.07
CA VAL A 60 8.26 -12.81 -2.46
C VAL A 60 6.97 -13.58 -2.71
N GLU A 61 6.87 -14.84 -2.29
CA GLU A 61 5.67 -15.66 -2.44
C GLU A 61 4.47 -15.07 -1.68
N GLU A 62 4.68 -14.67 -0.42
CA GLU A 62 3.62 -14.01 0.36
C GLU A 62 3.14 -12.71 -0.31
N LEU A 63 4.05 -11.86 -0.79
CA LEU A 63 3.66 -10.65 -1.53
C LEU A 63 2.94 -10.98 -2.83
N ASN A 64 3.33 -12.03 -3.55
CA ASN A 64 2.60 -12.49 -4.74
C ASN A 64 1.16 -12.87 -4.39
N THR A 65 0.97 -13.58 -3.30
CA THR A 65 -0.35 -14.02 -2.82
C THR A 65 -1.22 -12.84 -2.42
N ILE A 66 -0.68 -11.89 -1.63
CA ILE A 66 -1.41 -10.68 -1.19
C ILE A 66 -1.82 -9.80 -2.37
N THR A 67 -0.92 -9.60 -3.35
CA THR A 67 -1.12 -8.59 -4.39
C THR A 67 -1.67 -9.14 -5.71
N GLY A 68 -1.58 -10.44 -5.93
CA GLY A 68 -1.92 -11.06 -7.22
C GLY A 68 -0.98 -10.59 -8.35
N GLN A 69 0.21 -10.08 -8.02
CA GLN A 69 1.22 -9.63 -8.95
C GLN A 69 2.61 -10.12 -8.54
N LYS A 70 3.45 -10.49 -9.49
CA LYS A 70 4.81 -10.96 -9.22
C LYS A 70 5.64 -9.88 -8.53
N ALA A 71 6.05 -10.14 -7.30
CA ALA A 71 6.98 -9.32 -6.54
C ALA A 71 8.42 -9.58 -6.98
N VAL A 72 9.29 -8.62 -6.73
CA VAL A 72 10.71 -8.67 -7.11
C VAL A 72 11.56 -8.60 -5.86
N PRO A 73 12.58 -9.47 -5.70
CA PRO A 73 13.53 -9.36 -4.62
C PRO A 73 14.35 -8.07 -4.75
N THR A 74 14.62 -7.41 -3.64
CA THR A 74 15.46 -6.21 -3.59
C THR A 74 16.86 -6.57 -3.14
N MET A 75 17.85 -6.13 -3.95
CA MET A 75 19.27 -6.43 -3.72
C MET A 75 19.96 -5.29 -3.01
N SER A 76 20.94 -5.61 -2.14
CA SER A 76 21.80 -4.61 -1.52
C SER A 76 22.63 -3.87 -2.57
N LYS A 77 22.71 -2.55 -2.44
CA LYS A 77 23.52 -1.69 -3.31
C LYS A 77 24.94 -1.46 -2.79
N LYS A 78 25.16 -1.64 -1.49
CA LYS A 78 26.43 -1.36 -0.79
C LYS A 78 26.87 -2.55 0.05
N ASP A 79 28.17 -2.62 0.30
CA ASP A 79 28.77 -3.53 1.28
C ASP A 79 28.71 -2.87 2.66
N ILE A 80 28.24 -3.59 3.67
CA ILE A 80 28.19 -3.13 5.06
C ILE A 80 28.73 -4.25 5.96
N SER A 81 29.97 -4.11 6.42
CA SER A 81 30.66 -5.15 7.19
C SER A 81 29.99 -5.47 8.52
N ASN A 82 29.49 -4.45 9.24
CA ASN A 82 28.78 -4.63 10.52
C ASN A 82 27.55 -5.55 10.42
N PHE A 83 26.87 -5.54 9.28
CA PHE A 83 25.71 -6.40 9.02
C PHE A 83 26.08 -7.65 8.22
N LYS A 84 27.36 -7.91 7.95
CA LYS A 84 27.84 -9.00 7.09
C LYS A 84 27.17 -8.99 5.71
N LEU A 85 26.79 -7.81 5.23
CA LEU A 85 26.05 -7.59 4.01
C LEU A 85 27.01 -7.25 2.86
N ARG A 86 26.82 -7.92 1.72
CA ARG A 86 27.57 -7.65 0.49
C ARG A 86 26.63 -7.16 -0.61
N LYS A 87 27.17 -6.36 -1.52
CA LYS A 87 26.47 -5.91 -2.72
C LYS A 87 25.93 -7.09 -3.51
N GLY A 88 24.69 -6.98 -3.97
CA GLY A 88 24.01 -8.05 -4.71
C GLY A 88 23.35 -9.13 -3.84
N MET A 89 23.42 -9.04 -2.50
CA MET A 89 22.65 -9.96 -1.64
C MET A 89 21.19 -9.54 -1.60
N PRO A 90 20.23 -10.49 -1.72
CA PRO A 90 18.81 -10.21 -1.56
C PRO A 90 18.51 -9.90 -0.09
N ILE A 91 17.80 -8.80 0.18
CA ILE A 91 17.53 -8.31 1.53
C ILE A 91 16.03 -7.99 1.78
N GLY A 92 15.21 -8.09 0.77
CA GLY A 92 13.78 -7.81 0.86
C GLY A 92 13.05 -8.12 -0.42
N ALA A 93 11.76 -7.81 -0.44
CA ALA A 93 10.90 -7.95 -1.61
C ALA A 93 10.05 -6.68 -1.79
N ARG A 94 9.72 -6.37 -3.04
CA ARG A 94 8.84 -5.24 -3.35
C ARG A 94 7.91 -5.56 -4.51
N VAL A 95 6.78 -4.87 -4.53
CA VAL A 95 5.84 -4.86 -5.65
C VAL A 95 5.27 -3.45 -5.84
N THR A 96 4.95 -3.10 -7.07
CA THR A 96 4.30 -1.82 -7.40
C THR A 96 3.01 -2.12 -8.15
N LEU A 97 1.90 -1.68 -7.59
CA LEU A 97 0.56 -1.86 -8.13
C LEU A 97 0.10 -0.58 -8.82
N ARG A 98 -0.55 -0.72 -9.98
CA ARG A 98 -1.14 0.36 -10.77
C ARG A 98 -2.49 -0.05 -11.33
N GLY A 99 -3.30 0.93 -11.75
CA GLY A 99 -4.58 0.69 -12.42
C GLY A 99 -5.56 -0.14 -11.60
N GLU A 100 -6.16 -1.15 -12.20
CA GLU A 100 -7.19 -1.99 -11.58
C GLU A 100 -6.69 -2.69 -10.32
N LYS A 101 -5.52 -3.34 -10.37
CA LYS A 101 -4.93 -4.05 -9.23
C LYS A 101 -4.64 -3.14 -8.03
N MET A 102 -4.33 -1.87 -8.28
CA MET A 102 -4.10 -0.87 -7.25
C MET A 102 -5.39 -0.56 -6.47
N TYR A 103 -6.50 -0.34 -7.18
CA TYR A 103 -7.80 -0.06 -6.54
C TYR A 103 -8.34 -1.30 -5.82
N GLU A 104 -8.16 -2.49 -6.39
CA GLU A 104 -8.53 -3.75 -5.75
C GLU A 104 -7.76 -3.98 -4.44
N PHE A 105 -6.46 -3.76 -4.48
CA PHE A 105 -5.64 -3.88 -3.27
C PHE A 105 -6.05 -2.86 -2.21
N LEU A 106 -6.29 -1.60 -2.59
CA LEU A 106 -6.75 -0.56 -1.66
C LEU A 106 -8.09 -0.93 -1.03
N ASP A 107 -9.04 -1.45 -1.81
CA ASP A 107 -10.35 -1.86 -1.31
C ASP A 107 -10.23 -3.00 -0.28
N ARG A 108 -9.45 -4.03 -0.56
CA ARG A 108 -9.20 -5.13 0.38
C ARG A 108 -8.45 -4.67 1.63
N LEU A 109 -7.47 -3.77 1.48
CA LEU A 109 -6.74 -3.20 2.59
C LEU A 109 -7.68 -2.47 3.56
N VAL A 110 -8.55 -1.59 3.04
CA VAL A 110 -9.45 -0.76 3.86
C VAL A 110 -10.60 -1.57 4.43
N SER A 111 -11.22 -2.44 3.62
CA SER A 111 -12.44 -3.14 4.00
C SER A 111 -12.19 -4.40 4.84
N VAL A 112 -11.06 -5.08 4.65
CA VAL A 112 -10.79 -6.39 5.24
C VAL A 112 -9.54 -6.40 6.11
N ALA A 113 -8.40 -5.94 5.60
CA ALA A 113 -7.13 -6.09 6.29
C ALA A 113 -6.99 -5.16 7.51
N LEU A 114 -7.26 -3.85 7.36
CA LEU A 114 -7.14 -2.89 8.46
C LEU A 114 -8.06 -3.20 9.65
N PRO A 115 -9.33 -3.60 9.48
CA PRO A 115 -10.18 -3.98 10.61
C PRO A 115 -9.67 -5.22 11.39
N ARG A 116 -8.84 -6.06 10.78
CA ARG A 116 -8.24 -7.24 11.41
C ARG A 116 -6.99 -6.93 12.22
N VAL A 117 -6.45 -5.71 12.12
CA VAL A 117 -5.34 -5.28 12.96
C VAL A 117 -5.77 -5.25 14.42
N ARG A 118 -4.97 -5.88 15.28
CA ARG A 118 -5.23 -5.89 16.73
C ARG A 118 -5.22 -4.47 17.29
N ASP A 119 -6.22 -4.13 18.09
CA ASP A 119 -6.37 -2.81 18.73
C ASP A 119 -6.34 -1.63 17.75
N PHE A 120 -6.94 -1.82 16.57
CA PHE A 120 -6.95 -0.80 15.53
C PHE A 120 -7.69 0.48 15.98
N LYS A 121 -6.97 1.58 16.06
CA LYS A 121 -7.48 2.91 16.46
C LYS A 121 -7.44 3.95 15.33
N GLY A 122 -7.35 3.48 14.08
CA GLY A 122 -7.13 4.34 12.91
C GLY A 122 -5.65 4.55 12.59
N ILE A 123 -5.37 5.02 11.38
CA ILE A 123 -4.02 5.29 10.87
C ILE A 123 -3.58 6.71 11.20
N SER A 124 -2.27 6.93 11.35
CA SER A 124 -1.71 8.23 11.67
C SER A 124 -1.81 9.18 10.48
N ASP A 125 -2.18 10.42 10.72
CA ASP A 125 -2.16 11.52 9.75
C ASP A 125 -0.77 12.15 9.53
N LYS A 126 0.24 11.75 10.32
CA LYS A 126 1.58 12.35 10.31
C LYS A 126 2.56 11.67 9.33
N SER A 127 2.15 10.61 8.66
CA SER A 127 3.01 9.79 7.79
C SER A 127 3.03 10.25 6.33
N PHE A 128 2.77 11.53 6.09
CA PHE A 128 2.93 12.18 4.78
C PHE A 128 4.36 12.69 4.59
N ASP A 129 4.86 12.66 3.35
CA ASP A 129 6.22 13.04 2.99
C ASP A 129 6.43 14.54 2.68
N GLY A 130 5.40 15.37 2.79
CA GLY A 130 5.44 16.78 2.40
C GLY A 130 5.10 17.04 0.92
N ARG A 131 4.98 15.99 0.10
CA ARG A 131 4.70 16.05 -1.33
C ARG A 131 3.45 15.29 -1.75
N GLY A 132 2.56 15.04 -0.79
CA GLY A 132 1.30 14.35 -1.06
C GLY A 132 1.38 12.83 -1.14
N ASN A 133 2.49 12.19 -0.78
CA ASN A 133 2.56 10.75 -0.65
C ASN A 133 2.38 10.33 0.80
N TYR A 134 1.79 9.15 1.01
CA TYR A 134 1.51 8.62 2.33
C TYR A 134 2.10 7.22 2.50
N THR A 135 2.73 6.95 3.64
CA THR A 135 3.28 5.62 3.93
C THR A 135 2.63 5.04 5.19
N LEU A 136 2.09 3.83 5.05
CA LEU A 136 1.50 3.05 6.11
C LEU A 136 2.42 1.87 6.45
N GLY A 137 2.91 1.81 7.68
CA GLY A 137 3.58 0.62 8.22
C GLY A 137 2.55 -0.36 8.80
N VAL A 138 2.62 -1.60 8.36
CA VAL A 138 1.85 -2.73 8.89
C VAL A 138 2.81 -3.64 9.63
N THR A 139 2.51 -3.97 10.88
CA THR A 139 3.39 -4.77 11.73
C THR A 139 3.30 -6.28 11.47
N GLU A 140 2.15 -6.74 10.97
CA GLU A 140 1.84 -8.16 10.84
C GLU A 140 1.23 -8.45 9.46
N GLN A 141 1.85 -9.36 8.69
CA GLN A 141 1.30 -9.76 7.38
C GLN A 141 0.03 -10.63 7.50
N ILE A 142 -0.22 -11.22 8.65
CA ILE A 142 -1.38 -12.10 8.89
C ILE A 142 -2.73 -11.39 8.87
N ILE A 143 -2.76 -10.06 8.82
CA ILE A 143 -3.99 -9.29 8.63
C ILE A 143 -4.63 -9.52 7.25
N PHE A 144 -3.83 -9.94 6.27
CA PHE A 144 -4.32 -10.26 4.94
C PHE A 144 -4.92 -11.67 4.93
N PRO A 145 -6.21 -11.83 4.52
CA PRO A 145 -6.88 -13.13 4.52
C PRO A 145 -6.28 -14.14 3.54
N GLU A 146 -5.52 -13.65 2.57
CA GLU A 146 -4.84 -14.48 1.57
C GLU A 146 -3.65 -15.25 2.14
N ILE A 147 -3.17 -14.85 3.32
CA ILE A 147 -2.04 -15.50 4.00
C ILE A 147 -2.57 -16.61 4.90
N ASP A 148 -2.10 -17.82 4.66
CA ASP A 148 -2.34 -18.98 5.49
C ASP A 148 -1.46 -18.93 6.74
N ILE A 149 -2.07 -18.78 7.90
CA ILE A 149 -1.37 -18.61 9.19
C ILE A 149 -0.51 -19.83 9.51
N ASP A 150 -0.94 -21.02 9.13
CA ASP A 150 -0.22 -22.28 9.42
C ASP A 150 1.10 -22.40 8.64
N LYS A 151 1.22 -21.64 7.53
CA LYS A 151 2.43 -21.60 6.70
C LYS A 151 3.39 -20.49 7.07
N VAL A 152 3.00 -19.59 7.97
CA VAL A 152 3.83 -18.45 8.38
C VAL A 152 4.85 -18.88 9.43
N ASN A 153 6.11 -18.95 9.03
CA ASN A 153 7.21 -19.26 9.94
C ASN A 153 7.55 -18.11 10.89
N LYS A 154 7.36 -16.87 10.43
CA LYS A 154 7.69 -15.67 11.20
C LYS A 154 6.76 -14.52 10.86
N ILE A 155 6.19 -13.90 11.88
CA ILE A 155 5.42 -12.65 11.71
C ILE A 155 6.39 -11.52 11.40
N THR A 156 6.11 -10.82 10.30
CA THR A 156 6.92 -9.68 9.82
C THR A 156 6.02 -8.61 9.26
N GLY A 157 6.49 -7.36 9.37
CA GLY A 157 5.78 -6.20 8.84
C GLY A 157 6.06 -5.93 7.37
N LEU A 158 5.33 -4.99 6.84
CA LEU A 158 5.50 -4.45 5.50
C LEU A 158 5.14 -2.97 5.46
N ASP A 159 5.71 -2.23 4.51
CA ASP A 159 5.45 -0.82 4.28
C ASP A 159 4.63 -0.66 3.01
N ILE A 160 3.54 0.08 3.09
CA ILE A 160 2.64 0.37 1.97
C ILE A 160 2.69 1.88 1.71
N THR A 161 3.26 2.27 0.58
CA THR A 161 3.36 3.68 0.18
C THR A 161 2.36 3.98 -0.93
N PHE A 162 1.47 4.92 -0.66
CA PHE A 162 0.50 5.48 -1.60
C PHE A 162 1.11 6.70 -2.27
N VAL A 163 1.36 6.59 -3.56
CA VAL A 163 1.89 7.69 -4.37
C VAL A 163 0.74 8.35 -5.10
N THR A 164 0.57 9.64 -4.87
CA THR A 164 -0.50 10.44 -5.46
C THR A 164 0.04 11.55 -6.36
N THR A 165 -0.83 12.17 -7.13
CA THR A 165 -0.49 13.36 -7.91
C THR A 165 -0.80 14.67 -7.18
N ALA A 166 -1.14 14.59 -5.88
CA ALA A 166 -1.41 15.77 -5.07
C ALA A 166 -0.15 16.64 -4.92
N GLY A 167 -0.30 17.94 -4.92
CA GLY A 167 0.78 18.89 -4.68
C GLY A 167 1.05 19.12 -3.21
N THR A 168 0.06 18.90 -2.35
CA THR A 168 0.11 19.14 -0.91
C THR A 168 -0.35 17.92 -0.11
N ASN A 169 0.06 17.85 1.16
CA ASN A 169 -0.39 16.79 2.06
C ASN A 169 -1.90 16.87 2.34
N GLU A 170 -2.47 18.06 2.37
CA GLU A 170 -3.90 18.27 2.60
C GLU A 170 -4.76 17.69 1.48
N GLU A 171 -4.36 17.92 0.22
CA GLU A 171 -5.03 17.33 -0.94
C GLU A 171 -4.96 15.80 -0.92
N ALA A 172 -3.78 15.25 -0.61
CA ALA A 172 -3.59 13.81 -0.51
C ALA A 172 -4.37 13.19 0.65
N PHE A 173 -4.42 13.87 1.80
CA PHE A 173 -5.20 13.43 2.96
C PHE A 173 -6.68 13.31 2.61
N GLU A 174 -7.26 14.35 1.99
CA GLU A 174 -8.66 14.30 1.60
C GLU A 174 -8.93 13.25 0.52
N LEU A 175 -8.04 13.11 -0.47
CA LEU A 175 -8.14 12.05 -1.47
C LEU A 175 -8.23 10.67 -0.81
N LEU A 176 -7.30 10.35 0.09
CA LEU A 176 -7.24 9.05 0.77
C LEU A 176 -8.42 8.84 1.72
N LYS A 177 -8.85 9.89 2.41
CA LYS A 177 -10.04 9.87 3.27
C LYS A 177 -11.31 9.57 2.49
N GLU A 178 -11.54 10.24 1.36
CA GLU A 178 -12.70 9.99 0.49
C GLU A 178 -12.67 8.58 -0.14
N LEU A 179 -11.47 8.03 -0.39
CA LEU A 179 -11.31 6.64 -0.81
C LEU A 179 -11.60 5.63 0.33
N GLY A 180 -11.76 6.12 1.57
CA GLY A 180 -12.16 5.30 2.71
C GLY A 180 -11.06 4.94 3.70
N MET A 181 -9.87 5.55 3.61
CA MET A 181 -8.79 5.31 4.57
C MET A 181 -9.18 5.81 5.98
N PRO A 182 -9.09 4.96 7.01
CA PRO A 182 -9.56 5.27 8.37
C PRO A 182 -8.52 6.05 9.18
N PHE A 183 -8.38 7.35 8.92
CA PHE A 183 -7.48 8.22 9.70
C PHE A 183 -7.99 8.45 11.12
N LYS A 184 -7.05 8.62 12.08
CA LYS A 184 -7.36 8.98 13.47
C LYS A 184 -8.01 10.36 13.52
N GLY A 185 -9.04 10.51 14.35
CA GLY A 185 -9.71 11.80 14.57
C GLY A 185 -10.78 12.17 13.55
N VAL A 186 -10.95 11.41 12.48
CA VAL A 186 -12.05 11.56 11.54
C VAL A 186 -13.23 10.75 12.04
N LYS A 187 -14.28 11.40 12.58
CA LYS A 187 -15.55 10.73 12.85
C LYS A 187 -16.11 10.25 11.51
N LYS A 188 -16.50 8.98 11.43
CA LYS A 188 -17.38 8.51 10.35
C LYS A 188 -18.75 9.15 10.61
N ASP A 189 -19.15 10.05 9.74
CA ASP A 189 -20.56 10.48 9.63
C ASP A 189 -21.39 9.35 9.06
#